data_b49ccef59d166537793a0af3c7d21da8
#
_entry.id   b49ccef59d166537793a0af3c7d21da8
#
_cell.length_a   1.000
_cell.length_b   1.000
_cell.length_c   1.000
_cell.angle_alpha   90.00
_cell.angle_beta   90.00
_cell.angle_gamma   90.00
#
_symmetry.space_group_name_H-M   'P 1'
#
loop_
_entity.id
_entity.type
_entity.pdbx_description
1 polymer ?
#
loop_
_entity_poly.entity_id
_entity_poly.type
_entity_poly.pdbx_seq_one_letter_code
_entity_poly.pdbx_strand_id
1 'polypeptide(L)'
;MEFSDDTNLVAVGTEESYVRIWHLHGDALPTLVAGQTGPQSSSRRLIGHSAPVYSVSFSPSIAGPDNADKDTPSTAPRLLLSGSADKTIRLWSLETWTCLVVYKGHEGPVWNVRWGPFGHYFATCGWDKTVRVWGQDHISYLRLMIGHDSNVNQIAWHPNGAYVFSASDQADKTVRMWSFTTGDCVRVFSGHTDFISAVECSPSGKILASADGGGSIILWDIAKGTQIKRCRGHGKGGIWSLSFSVESTVLVSGGADGTVRIWDIEVPADPHKSTDGEVIGTGGQADATRLNGAAAGTQPSTAAVVGSKKKGKDTMITPDQISAFPTKKTPVYKVKFTRMNLVMAGGC
;
A
#
# COMPACT_ATOMS: atom_id res chain seq x y z
N MET A 1 -8.70 7.57 0.97
CA MET A 1 -8.78 7.60 2.44
C MET A 1 -7.38 7.52 3.03
N GLU A 2 -7.07 8.33 4.06
CA GLU A 2 -5.77 8.35 4.73
C GLU A 2 -5.96 8.67 6.21
N PHE A 3 -5.14 8.06 7.08
CA PHE A 3 -5.07 8.36 8.51
C PHE A 3 -3.85 9.23 8.79
N SER A 4 -3.98 10.19 9.69
CA SER A 4 -2.83 10.96 10.17
C SER A 4 -1.84 10.10 10.97
N ASP A 5 -0.60 10.55 11.10
CA ASP A 5 0.43 9.79 11.83
C ASP A 5 0.22 9.79 13.34
N ASP A 6 -0.46 10.79 13.86
CA ASP A 6 -0.88 10.90 15.26
C ASP A 6 -2.18 10.14 15.55
N THR A 7 -2.78 9.50 14.54
CA THR A 7 -4.04 8.73 14.63
C THR A 7 -5.28 9.52 15.06
N ASN A 8 -5.22 10.85 15.04
CA ASN A 8 -6.33 11.70 15.47
C ASN A 8 -7.27 12.07 14.33
N LEU A 9 -6.76 12.12 13.08
CA LEU A 9 -7.52 12.57 11.93
C LEU A 9 -7.65 11.47 10.87
N VAL A 10 -8.79 11.47 10.19
CA VAL A 10 -9.00 10.71 8.97
C VAL A 10 -9.50 11.64 7.88
N ALA A 11 -8.88 11.56 6.69
CA ALA A 11 -9.29 12.29 5.51
C ALA A 11 -9.80 11.33 4.43
N VAL A 12 -10.90 11.69 3.78
CA VAL A 12 -11.49 10.92 2.68
C VAL A 12 -11.76 11.85 1.51
N GLY A 13 -11.23 11.49 0.34
CA GLY A 13 -11.65 12.09 -0.93
C GLY A 13 -12.97 11.49 -1.35
N THR A 14 -13.87 12.31 -1.87
CA THR A 14 -15.22 11.91 -2.28
C THR A 14 -15.45 12.04 -3.77
N GLU A 15 -16.42 11.33 -4.28
CA GLU A 15 -16.90 11.46 -5.66
C GLU A 15 -17.55 12.84 -5.90
N GLU A 16 -18.10 13.44 -4.86
CA GLU A 16 -18.71 14.78 -4.89
C GLU A 16 -17.69 15.93 -4.92
N SER A 17 -16.43 15.66 -5.27
CA SER A 17 -15.36 16.65 -5.52
C SER A 17 -14.90 17.44 -4.28
N TYR A 18 -15.11 16.92 -3.07
CA TYR A 18 -14.58 17.53 -1.86
C TYR A 18 -13.77 16.52 -1.03
N VAL A 19 -12.94 17.01 -0.14
CA VAL A 19 -12.27 16.20 0.88
C VAL A 19 -13.00 16.40 2.20
N ARG A 20 -13.31 15.32 2.88
CA ARG A 20 -13.89 15.37 4.21
C ARG A 20 -12.89 14.86 5.24
N ILE A 21 -12.77 15.60 6.33
CA ILE A 21 -11.86 15.29 7.42
C ILE A 21 -12.68 15.13 8.69
N TRP A 22 -12.37 14.10 9.46
CA TRP A 22 -12.98 13.85 10.78
C TRP A 22 -11.90 13.71 11.83
N HIS A 23 -12.24 14.13 13.05
CA HIS A 23 -11.51 13.78 14.25
C HIS A 23 -11.97 12.42 14.77
N LEU A 24 -11.07 11.45 14.92
CA LEU A 24 -11.44 10.07 15.26
C LEU A 24 -12.00 9.93 16.68
N HIS A 25 -11.57 10.77 17.60
CA HIS A 25 -12.08 10.78 18.98
C HIS A 25 -13.32 11.66 19.16
N GLY A 26 -13.80 12.29 18.08
CA GLY A 26 -15.00 13.16 18.13
C GLY A 26 -14.75 14.57 18.65
N ASP A 27 -13.50 14.93 18.92
CA ASP A 27 -13.14 16.27 19.39
C ASP A 27 -13.37 17.30 18.28
N ALA A 28 -13.62 18.54 18.71
CA ALA A 28 -13.80 19.64 17.80
C ALA A 28 -12.50 19.97 17.06
N LEU A 29 -12.59 20.09 15.74
CA LEU A 29 -11.44 20.51 14.94
C LEU A 29 -11.10 21.98 15.22
N PRO A 30 -9.83 22.29 15.53
CA PRO A 30 -9.42 23.67 15.86
C PRO A 30 -9.64 24.59 14.66
N THR A 31 -10.04 25.83 14.94
CA THR A 31 -10.18 26.90 13.95
C THR A 31 -9.40 28.10 14.43
N LEU A 32 -8.34 28.47 13.73
CA LEU A 32 -7.56 29.67 14.05
C LEU A 32 -8.22 30.97 13.60
N VAL A 33 -9.34 30.92 12.90
CA VAL A 33 -10.05 32.11 12.46
C VAL A 33 -10.78 32.73 13.67
N ALA A 34 -10.15 33.73 14.27
CA ALA A 34 -10.72 34.50 15.34
C ALA A 34 -12.09 35.13 14.91
N GLY A 35 -13.15 34.83 15.64
CA GLY A 35 -14.46 35.43 15.42
C GLY A 35 -15.55 34.52 14.85
N GLN A 36 -15.27 33.31 14.41
CA GLN A 36 -16.32 32.35 14.06
C GLN A 36 -16.70 31.48 15.27
N THR A 37 -17.63 31.94 16.08
CA THR A 37 -18.35 31.15 17.10
C THR A 37 -19.43 30.28 16.40
N GLY A 38 -19.01 29.47 15.44
CA GLY A 38 -19.87 28.44 14.84
C GLY A 38 -19.87 27.17 15.71
N PRO A 39 -20.86 26.28 15.55
CA PRO A 39 -20.89 25.02 16.27
C PRO A 39 -19.57 24.26 16.00
N GLN A 40 -18.86 23.89 17.07
CA GLN A 40 -17.66 23.09 16.99
C GLN A 40 -18.03 21.73 16.38
N SER A 41 -17.56 21.49 15.17
CA SER A 41 -17.82 20.24 14.45
C SER A 41 -16.59 19.35 14.52
N SER A 42 -16.81 18.06 14.76
CA SER A 42 -15.77 17.02 14.66
C SER A 42 -15.39 16.68 13.21
N SER A 43 -16.01 17.35 12.23
CA SER A 43 -15.70 17.14 10.82
C SER A 43 -15.66 18.45 10.02
N ARG A 44 -14.81 18.49 9.00
CA ARG A 44 -14.67 19.61 8.06
C ARG A 44 -14.73 19.13 6.62
N ARG A 45 -15.25 19.98 5.74
CA ARG A 45 -15.23 19.77 4.29
C ARG A 45 -14.29 20.77 3.64
N LEU A 46 -13.37 20.29 2.82
CA LEU A 46 -12.49 21.11 2.00
C LEU A 46 -13.05 21.10 0.57
N ILE A 47 -13.62 22.23 0.16
CA ILE A 47 -14.31 22.38 -1.12
C ILE A 47 -13.41 23.17 -2.07
N GLY A 48 -13.29 22.68 -3.33
CA GLY A 48 -12.51 23.39 -4.33
C GLY A 48 -12.25 22.59 -5.60
N HIS A 49 -12.08 21.28 -5.52
CA HIS A 49 -11.97 20.44 -6.71
C HIS A 49 -13.27 20.49 -7.54
N SER A 50 -13.14 20.33 -8.86
CA SER A 50 -14.26 20.30 -9.79
C SER A 50 -14.66 18.90 -10.25
N ALA A 51 -13.93 17.87 -9.78
CA ALA A 51 -14.17 16.47 -10.12
C ALA A 51 -13.78 15.56 -8.94
N PRO A 52 -14.12 14.25 -8.96
CA PRO A 52 -13.85 13.32 -7.88
C PRO A 52 -12.42 13.37 -7.35
N VAL A 53 -12.26 13.23 -6.05
CA VAL A 53 -10.97 13.21 -5.35
C VAL A 53 -10.58 11.76 -5.07
N TYR A 54 -9.52 11.29 -5.72
CA TYR A 54 -9.10 9.89 -5.64
C TYR A 54 -8.12 9.60 -4.50
N SER A 55 -7.24 10.55 -4.22
CA SER A 55 -6.21 10.37 -3.20
C SER A 55 -6.04 11.58 -2.33
N VAL A 56 -5.73 11.32 -1.08
CA VAL A 56 -5.37 12.33 -0.08
C VAL A 56 -4.14 11.85 0.68
N SER A 57 -3.30 12.77 1.13
CA SER A 57 -2.11 12.45 1.91
C SER A 57 -1.82 13.55 2.93
N PHE A 58 -1.73 13.18 4.21
CA PHE A 58 -1.32 14.09 5.27
C PHE A 58 0.18 14.36 5.20
N SER A 59 0.58 15.58 5.52
CA SER A 59 2.02 15.86 5.71
C SER A 59 2.56 15.05 6.88
N PRO A 60 3.80 14.54 6.77
CA PRO A 60 4.44 13.91 7.92
C PRO A 60 4.59 14.93 9.05
N SER A 61 4.43 14.47 10.29
CA SER A 61 4.69 15.29 11.46
C SER A 61 6.19 15.47 11.61
N ILE A 62 6.69 16.64 11.23
CA ILE A 62 8.06 17.03 11.44
C ILE A 62 8.14 17.62 12.85
N ALA A 63 8.77 16.91 13.76
CA ALA A 63 9.24 17.49 15.01
C ALA A 63 10.39 18.45 14.63
N GLY A 64 10.08 19.73 14.46
CA GLY A 64 11.10 20.73 14.19
C GLY A 64 12.08 20.82 15.37
N PRO A 65 13.41 20.99 15.11
CA PRO A 65 14.39 21.17 16.18
C PRO A 65 14.21 22.46 16.98
N ASP A 66 13.36 23.37 16.51
CA ASP A 66 13.28 24.74 17.01
C ASP A 66 12.21 25.01 18.10
N ASN A 67 11.43 23.99 18.48
CA ASN A 67 10.47 24.15 19.60
C ASN A 67 10.97 23.44 20.85
N ALA A 68 12.01 24.05 21.47
CA ALA A 68 12.50 23.70 22.82
C ALA A 68 11.55 24.17 23.94
N ASP A 69 10.38 24.68 23.61
CA ASP A 69 9.34 24.97 24.58
C ASP A 69 8.57 23.68 24.91
N LYS A 70 8.85 23.20 26.11
CA LYS A 70 8.62 21.86 26.65
C LYS A 70 7.16 21.43 26.85
N ASP A 71 6.15 22.16 26.40
CA ASP A 71 4.79 21.87 26.85
C ASP A 71 3.83 21.27 25.82
N THR A 72 4.13 21.22 24.53
CA THR A 72 3.36 20.40 23.57
C THR A 72 4.17 20.18 22.28
N PRO A 73 4.75 19.02 22.02
CA PRO A 73 5.14 18.68 20.67
C PRO A 73 3.87 18.47 19.85
N SER A 74 3.47 19.47 19.08
CA SER A 74 2.38 19.32 18.11
C SER A 74 2.82 18.32 17.03
N THR A 75 2.51 17.06 17.26
CA THR A 75 2.71 15.98 16.26
C THR A 75 1.62 15.96 15.20
N ALA A 76 0.67 16.89 15.28
CA ALA A 76 -0.44 16.99 14.36
C ALA A 76 0.04 17.41 12.96
N PRO A 77 -0.47 16.80 11.89
CA PRO A 77 -0.17 17.21 10.53
C PRO A 77 -0.74 18.62 10.29
N ARG A 78 0.04 19.48 9.64
CA ARG A 78 -0.39 20.87 9.35
C ARG A 78 -0.98 21.02 7.95
N LEU A 79 -0.59 20.14 7.05
CA LEU A 79 -0.95 20.21 5.64
C LEU A 79 -1.58 18.90 5.15
N LEU A 80 -2.42 19.03 4.13
CA LEU A 80 -3.02 17.92 3.43
C LEU A 80 -2.89 18.13 1.93
N LEU A 81 -2.56 17.08 1.20
CA LEU A 81 -2.61 17.04 -0.25
C LEU A 81 -3.84 16.28 -0.71
N SER A 82 -4.40 16.68 -1.84
CA SER A 82 -5.45 15.94 -2.54
C SER A 82 -5.19 15.90 -4.03
N GLY A 83 -5.38 14.73 -4.64
CA GLY A 83 -5.31 14.50 -6.08
C GLY A 83 -6.67 14.14 -6.64
N SER A 84 -7.03 14.74 -7.78
CA SER A 84 -8.38 14.65 -8.34
C SER A 84 -8.40 14.30 -9.82
N ALA A 85 -9.57 13.87 -10.27
CA ALA A 85 -9.90 13.70 -11.69
C ALA A 85 -9.86 15.01 -12.47
N ASP A 86 -9.92 16.18 -11.81
CA ASP A 86 -9.78 17.49 -12.42
C ASP A 86 -8.34 17.82 -12.89
N LYS A 87 -7.41 16.83 -12.81
CA LYS A 87 -6.01 16.90 -13.21
C LYS A 87 -5.16 17.80 -12.30
N THR A 88 -5.71 18.26 -11.19
CA THR A 88 -5.02 19.15 -10.25
C THR A 88 -4.69 18.45 -8.95
N ILE A 89 -3.64 18.93 -8.31
CA ILE A 89 -3.31 18.60 -6.93
C ILE A 89 -3.52 19.87 -6.12
N ARG A 90 -4.12 19.74 -4.94
CA ARG A 90 -4.33 20.86 -4.05
C ARG A 90 -3.65 20.64 -2.73
N LEU A 91 -3.01 21.69 -2.25
CA LEU A 91 -2.42 21.78 -0.91
C LEU A 91 -3.37 22.56 0.00
N TRP A 92 -3.72 21.97 1.11
CA TRP A 92 -4.65 22.53 2.08
C TRP A 92 -3.94 22.76 3.42
N SER A 93 -4.27 23.88 4.06
CA SER A 93 -3.91 24.09 5.46
C SER A 93 -4.97 23.47 6.37
N LEU A 94 -4.55 22.69 7.34
CA LEU A 94 -5.42 22.13 8.38
C LEU A 94 -5.62 23.07 9.57
N GLU A 95 -4.93 24.19 9.58
CA GLU A 95 -5.09 25.24 10.58
C GLU A 95 -6.20 26.23 10.17
N THR A 96 -6.17 26.64 8.89
CA THR A 96 -7.11 27.62 8.34
C THR A 96 -8.25 26.98 7.54
N TRP A 97 -8.12 25.68 7.20
CA TRP A 97 -9.08 24.91 6.39
C TRP A 97 -9.27 25.48 4.98
N THR A 98 -8.24 26.11 4.44
CA THR A 98 -8.24 26.74 3.12
C THR A 98 -7.27 26.06 2.17
N CYS A 99 -7.55 26.18 0.88
CA CYS A 99 -6.62 25.79 -0.17
C CYS A 99 -5.49 26.82 -0.27
N LEU A 100 -4.25 26.39 -0.07
CA LEU A 100 -3.07 27.24 -0.16
C LEU A 100 -2.56 27.32 -1.61
N VAL A 101 -2.41 26.18 -2.29
CA VAL A 101 -1.83 26.09 -3.62
C VAL A 101 -2.59 25.07 -4.48
N VAL A 102 -2.68 25.38 -5.77
CA VAL A 102 -3.19 24.45 -6.79
C VAL A 102 -2.06 24.16 -7.78
N TYR A 103 -1.61 22.92 -7.78
CA TYR A 103 -0.58 22.46 -8.71
C TYR A 103 -1.23 21.91 -9.97
N LYS A 104 -0.77 22.41 -11.11
CA LYS A 104 -1.23 22.01 -12.44
C LYS A 104 -0.05 21.45 -13.23
N GLY A 105 -0.33 20.41 -14.03
CA GLY A 105 0.72 19.83 -14.87
C GLY A 105 0.34 18.45 -15.41
N HIS A 106 -0.42 17.62 -14.67
CA HIS A 106 -0.91 16.37 -15.20
C HIS A 106 -1.87 16.57 -16.37
N GLU A 107 -1.75 15.71 -17.38
CA GLU A 107 -2.61 15.75 -18.58
C GLU A 107 -3.91 14.96 -18.40
N GLY A 108 -3.98 14.15 -17.35
CA GLY A 108 -5.12 13.32 -17.00
C GLY A 108 -5.41 13.29 -15.49
N PRO A 109 -6.39 12.48 -15.08
CA PRO A 109 -6.71 12.25 -13.67
C PRO A 109 -5.50 11.88 -12.83
N VAL A 110 -5.39 12.45 -11.63
CA VAL A 110 -4.36 12.14 -10.64
C VAL A 110 -4.90 11.03 -9.73
N TRP A 111 -4.32 9.83 -9.86
CA TRP A 111 -4.78 8.66 -9.12
C TRP A 111 -4.23 8.60 -7.70
N ASN A 112 -2.96 9.00 -7.51
CA ASN A 112 -2.34 8.95 -6.20
C ASN A 112 -1.45 10.17 -5.94
N VAL A 113 -1.42 10.57 -4.68
CA VAL A 113 -0.54 11.61 -4.15
C VAL A 113 0.03 11.15 -2.81
N ARG A 114 1.34 11.33 -2.62
CA ARG A 114 2.05 10.93 -1.41
C ARG A 114 3.11 11.94 -1.02
N TRP A 115 3.08 12.36 0.24
CA TRP A 115 4.18 13.10 0.83
C TRP A 115 5.44 12.27 0.90
N GLY A 116 6.57 12.92 0.64
CA GLY A 116 7.87 12.36 0.95
C GLY A 116 8.13 12.31 2.47
N PRO A 117 9.06 11.46 2.93
CA PRO A 117 9.26 11.19 4.35
C PRO A 117 9.68 12.42 5.17
N PHE A 118 10.27 13.42 4.52
CA PHE A 118 10.74 14.65 5.17
C PHE A 118 9.80 15.84 5.01
N GLY A 119 8.65 15.67 4.36
CA GLY A 119 7.63 16.71 4.21
C GLY A 119 7.99 17.89 3.29
N HIS A 120 9.16 17.92 2.66
CA HIS A 120 9.56 19.00 1.74
C HIS A 120 9.08 18.77 0.31
N TYR A 121 8.96 17.51 -0.07
CA TYR A 121 8.58 17.08 -1.40
C TYR A 121 7.38 16.15 -1.35
N PHE A 122 6.68 16.06 -2.44
CA PHE A 122 5.61 15.08 -2.62
C PHE A 122 5.64 14.54 -4.05
N ALA A 123 5.15 13.33 -4.23
CA ALA A 123 5.03 12.68 -5.52
C ALA A 123 3.57 12.48 -5.89
N THR A 124 3.31 12.50 -7.20
CA THR A 124 1.98 12.28 -7.78
C THR A 124 2.08 11.37 -8.99
N CYS A 125 1.04 10.60 -9.24
CA CYS A 125 0.94 9.78 -10.44
C CYS A 125 -0.49 9.78 -10.98
N GLY A 126 -0.63 9.44 -12.24
CA GLY A 126 -1.92 9.53 -12.87
C GLY A 126 -2.11 8.71 -14.14
N TRP A 127 -3.19 9.06 -14.79
CA TRP A 127 -3.61 8.47 -16.07
C TRP A 127 -2.62 8.75 -17.21
N ASP A 128 -1.87 9.85 -17.13
CA ASP A 128 -0.88 10.26 -18.12
C ASP A 128 0.40 9.39 -18.11
N LYS A 129 0.41 8.27 -17.37
CA LYS A 129 1.50 7.30 -17.30
C LYS A 129 2.78 7.87 -16.67
N THR A 130 2.70 9.06 -16.06
CA THR A 130 3.85 9.75 -15.50
C THR A 130 3.81 9.74 -13.98
N VAL A 131 4.99 9.81 -13.38
CA VAL A 131 5.19 10.17 -11.99
C VAL A 131 5.87 11.52 -11.93
N ARG A 132 5.35 12.42 -11.12
CA ARG A 132 5.89 13.76 -10.94
C ARG A 132 6.25 14.02 -9.50
N VAL A 133 7.37 14.69 -9.29
CA VAL A 133 7.79 15.12 -7.96
C VAL A 133 7.76 16.63 -7.89
N TRP A 134 7.20 17.14 -6.81
CA TRP A 134 6.93 18.55 -6.56
C TRP A 134 7.59 18.98 -5.26
N GLY A 135 7.97 20.25 -5.19
CA GLY A 135 8.34 20.93 -3.97
C GLY A 135 7.17 21.77 -3.44
N GLN A 136 7.14 22.00 -2.14
CA GLN A 136 6.13 22.91 -1.56
C GLN A 136 6.27 24.33 -2.10
N ASP A 137 7.50 24.78 -2.36
CA ASP A 137 7.85 26.15 -2.71
C ASP A 137 7.69 26.45 -4.22
N HIS A 138 7.42 25.41 -5.03
CA HIS A 138 7.35 25.56 -6.48
C HIS A 138 6.04 25.03 -7.04
N ILE A 139 5.40 25.86 -7.88
CA ILE A 139 4.14 25.49 -8.54
C ILE A 139 4.37 24.47 -9.66
N SER A 140 5.57 24.43 -10.27
CA SER A 140 5.98 23.48 -11.29
C SER A 140 6.63 22.24 -10.66
N TYR A 141 6.48 21.08 -11.33
CA TYR A 141 7.16 19.86 -10.90
C TYR A 141 8.69 19.99 -11.04
N LEU A 142 9.38 19.41 -10.08
CA LEU A 142 10.85 19.37 -10.05
C LEU A 142 11.40 18.24 -10.91
N ARG A 143 10.69 17.12 -10.96
CA ARG A 143 11.07 15.93 -11.74
C ARG A 143 9.85 15.35 -12.43
N LEU A 144 10.10 14.88 -13.65
CA LEU A 144 9.14 14.13 -14.46
C LEU A 144 9.76 12.77 -14.78
N MET A 145 9.11 11.70 -14.36
CA MET A 145 9.54 10.31 -14.53
C MET A 145 8.63 9.66 -15.56
N ILE A 146 9.20 9.29 -16.71
CA ILE A 146 8.49 8.71 -17.86
C ILE A 146 9.07 7.33 -18.13
N GLY A 147 8.20 6.35 -18.41
CA GLY A 147 8.64 5.01 -18.79
C GLY A 147 7.58 3.94 -18.63
N HIS A 148 6.55 4.14 -17.82
CA HIS A 148 5.43 3.20 -17.75
C HIS A 148 4.64 3.15 -19.07
N ASP A 149 4.24 1.95 -19.47
CA ASP A 149 3.45 1.74 -20.68
C ASP A 149 1.95 1.93 -20.45
N SER A 150 1.53 1.96 -19.19
CA SER A 150 0.13 2.14 -18.78
C SER A 150 0.02 3.15 -17.63
N ASN A 151 -1.22 3.42 -17.21
CA ASN A 151 -1.54 4.30 -16.08
C ASN A 151 -0.76 3.90 -14.83
N VAL A 152 -0.37 4.88 -14.05
CA VAL A 152 0.29 4.67 -12.76
C VAL A 152 -0.75 4.85 -11.65
N ASN A 153 -1.04 3.77 -10.94
CA ASN A 153 -2.13 3.74 -9.95
C ASN A 153 -1.66 4.13 -8.55
N GLN A 154 -0.45 3.76 -8.19
CA GLN A 154 0.07 3.93 -6.83
C GLN A 154 1.52 4.36 -6.83
N ILE A 155 1.88 5.10 -5.79
CA ILE A 155 3.26 5.50 -5.49
C ILE A 155 3.58 5.27 -4.03
N ALA A 156 4.85 4.99 -3.76
CA ALA A 156 5.41 4.93 -2.42
C ALA A 156 6.79 5.58 -2.42
N TRP A 157 7.17 6.12 -1.27
CA TRP A 157 8.51 6.67 -1.08
C TRP A 157 9.41 5.66 -0.37
N HIS A 158 10.67 5.67 -0.74
CA HIS A 158 11.69 5.03 0.08
C HIS A 158 11.93 5.89 1.34
N PRO A 159 12.13 5.31 2.52
CA PRO A 159 12.29 6.06 3.77
C PRO A 159 13.44 7.07 3.79
N ASN A 160 14.49 6.85 2.98
CA ASN A 160 15.60 7.80 2.84
C ASN A 160 15.30 9.00 1.94
N GLY A 161 14.11 9.07 1.31
CA GLY A 161 13.70 10.14 0.41
C GLY A 161 14.42 10.20 -0.93
N ALA A 162 15.38 9.30 -1.22
CA ALA A 162 16.16 9.31 -2.46
C ALA A 162 15.48 8.59 -3.63
N TYR A 163 14.49 7.76 -3.34
CA TYR A 163 13.81 6.94 -4.35
C TYR A 163 12.30 7.00 -4.21
N VAL A 164 11.63 6.89 -5.36
CA VAL A 164 10.17 6.77 -5.48
C VAL A 164 9.86 5.46 -6.18
N PHE A 165 8.87 4.74 -5.68
CA PHE A 165 8.30 3.55 -6.32
C PHE A 165 6.97 3.90 -6.96
N SER A 166 6.74 3.38 -8.16
CA SER A 166 5.47 3.54 -8.87
C SER A 166 4.95 2.20 -9.36
N ALA A 167 3.67 1.99 -9.25
CA ALA A 167 2.99 0.77 -9.64
C ALA A 167 1.99 1.03 -10.76
N SER A 168 2.02 0.21 -11.78
CA SER A 168 1.26 0.40 -13.01
C SER A 168 0.10 -0.58 -13.16
N ASP A 169 -0.79 -0.24 -14.08
CA ASP A 169 -2.02 -0.95 -14.42
C ASP A 169 -1.78 -2.17 -15.34
N GLN A 170 -2.86 -2.77 -15.82
CA GLN A 170 -2.93 -4.06 -16.52
C GLN A 170 -2.00 -4.23 -17.72
N ALA A 171 -1.67 -3.17 -18.43
CA ALA A 171 -0.83 -3.30 -19.63
C ALA A 171 0.67 -3.44 -19.31
N ASP A 172 1.12 -2.92 -18.18
CA ASP A 172 2.55 -2.93 -17.77
C ASP A 172 2.81 -3.93 -16.62
N LYS A 173 1.97 -3.94 -15.59
CA LYS A 173 2.04 -4.84 -14.41
C LYS A 173 3.39 -4.84 -13.71
N THR A 174 4.12 -3.74 -13.79
CA THR A 174 5.43 -3.58 -13.16
C THR A 174 5.41 -2.56 -12.04
N VAL A 175 6.31 -2.73 -11.09
CA VAL A 175 6.70 -1.66 -10.17
C VAL A 175 8.04 -1.14 -10.62
N ARG A 176 8.18 0.18 -10.70
CA ARG A 176 9.44 0.84 -11.07
C ARG A 176 9.96 1.66 -9.90
N MET A 177 11.27 1.62 -9.72
CA MET A 177 12.03 2.41 -8.77
C MET A 177 12.74 3.53 -9.49
N TRP A 178 12.51 4.76 -9.07
CA TRP A 178 13.05 5.95 -9.68
C TRP A 178 13.99 6.67 -8.74
N SER A 179 15.08 7.19 -9.27
CA SER A 179 15.96 8.11 -8.52
C SER A 179 15.32 9.49 -8.45
N PHE A 180 15.13 10.03 -7.26
CA PHE A 180 14.66 11.41 -7.08
C PHE A 180 15.65 12.43 -7.65
N THR A 181 16.95 12.17 -7.54
CA THR A 181 18.00 13.12 -7.96
C THR A 181 18.06 13.27 -9.47
N THR A 182 18.06 12.14 -10.21
CA THR A 182 18.21 12.16 -11.68
C THR A 182 16.87 12.09 -12.41
N GLY A 183 15.84 11.47 -11.83
CA GLY A 183 14.56 11.17 -12.48
C GLY A 183 14.57 9.88 -13.29
N ASP A 184 15.69 9.15 -13.31
CA ASP A 184 15.83 7.92 -14.10
C ASP A 184 15.26 6.70 -13.39
N CYS A 185 14.80 5.73 -14.18
CA CYS A 185 14.40 4.43 -13.69
C CYS A 185 15.62 3.59 -13.32
N VAL A 186 15.78 3.32 -12.02
CA VAL A 186 16.91 2.54 -11.49
C VAL A 186 16.64 1.04 -11.57
N ARG A 187 15.40 0.61 -11.30
CA ARG A 187 14.98 -0.79 -11.28
C ARG A 187 13.56 -0.98 -11.76
N VAL A 188 13.29 -2.16 -12.31
CA VAL A 188 11.97 -2.64 -12.69
C VAL A 188 11.71 -3.97 -11.99
N PHE A 189 10.60 -4.06 -11.29
CA PHE A 189 10.15 -5.28 -10.62
C PHE A 189 8.99 -5.87 -11.41
N SER A 190 9.21 -7.03 -12.01
CA SER A 190 8.22 -7.73 -12.85
C SER A 190 7.89 -9.10 -12.26
N GLY A 191 6.61 -9.51 -12.34
CA GLY A 191 6.17 -10.81 -11.82
C GLY A 191 4.71 -10.85 -11.40
N HIS A 192 4.02 -9.71 -11.33
CA HIS A 192 2.57 -9.68 -11.14
C HIS A 192 1.82 -10.19 -12.37
N THR A 193 0.70 -10.87 -12.12
CA THR A 193 -0.16 -11.43 -13.17
C THR A 193 -1.34 -10.53 -13.50
N ASP A 194 -1.66 -9.60 -12.61
CA ASP A 194 -2.76 -8.67 -12.72
C ASP A 194 -2.27 -7.23 -12.43
N PHE A 195 -3.15 -6.24 -12.59
CA PHE A 195 -2.83 -4.83 -12.29
C PHE A 195 -2.40 -4.67 -10.83
N ILE A 196 -1.44 -3.78 -10.60
CA ILE A 196 -0.95 -3.52 -9.26
C ILE A 196 -1.81 -2.42 -8.62
N SER A 197 -2.43 -2.77 -7.50
CA SER A 197 -3.38 -1.91 -6.79
C SER A 197 -2.80 -1.23 -5.57
N ALA A 198 -1.74 -1.80 -4.97
CA ALA A 198 -1.09 -1.20 -3.82
C ALA A 198 0.42 -1.45 -3.84
N VAL A 199 1.18 -0.48 -3.40
CA VAL A 199 2.63 -0.57 -3.21
C VAL A 199 3.02 0.16 -1.92
N GLU A 200 3.90 -0.44 -1.13
CA GLU A 200 4.40 0.15 0.12
C GLU A 200 5.84 -0.27 0.35
N CYS A 201 6.67 0.65 0.85
CA CYS A 201 8.06 0.38 1.21
C CYS A 201 8.18 0.14 2.72
N SER A 202 8.97 -0.84 3.13
CA SER A 202 9.21 -1.09 4.55
C SER A 202 9.94 0.10 5.21
N PRO A 203 9.67 0.41 6.49
CA PRO A 203 10.41 1.44 7.23
C PRO A 203 11.92 1.22 7.27
N SER A 204 12.37 -0.04 7.19
CA SER A 204 13.80 -0.38 7.08
C SER A 204 14.44 -0.03 5.73
N GLY A 205 13.64 0.25 4.70
CA GLY A 205 14.12 0.51 3.34
C GLY A 205 14.68 -0.69 2.60
N LYS A 206 14.51 -1.91 3.13
CA LYS A 206 15.07 -3.13 2.52
C LYS A 206 14.08 -3.89 1.65
N ILE A 207 12.81 -3.85 2.01
CA ILE A 207 11.74 -4.65 1.42
C ILE A 207 10.68 -3.73 0.81
N LEU A 208 10.26 -4.06 -0.40
CA LEU A 208 9.11 -3.46 -1.06
C LEU A 208 7.99 -4.51 -1.12
N ALA A 209 6.78 -4.14 -0.73
CA ALA A 209 5.59 -4.93 -0.90
C ALA A 209 4.74 -4.36 -2.03
N SER A 210 4.29 -5.21 -2.93
CA SER A 210 3.32 -4.85 -3.98
C SER A 210 2.19 -5.86 -4.02
N ALA A 211 0.98 -5.39 -4.24
CA ALA A 211 -0.22 -6.22 -4.27
C ALA A 211 -0.99 -6.04 -5.56
N ASP A 212 -1.60 -7.12 -6.06
CA ASP A 212 -2.32 -7.11 -7.32
C ASP A 212 -3.84 -7.32 -7.16
N GLY A 213 -4.56 -7.04 -8.25
CA GLY A 213 -6.01 -7.26 -8.36
C GLY A 213 -6.44 -8.71 -8.24
N GLY A 214 -5.52 -9.66 -8.42
CA GLY A 214 -5.75 -11.09 -8.22
C GLY A 214 -5.66 -11.55 -6.77
N GLY A 215 -5.30 -10.65 -5.83
CA GLY A 215 -5.17 -10.96 -4.39
C GLY A 215 -3.82 -11.54 -3.98
N SER A 216 -2.78 -11.37 -4.81
CA SER A 216 -1.42 -11.79 -4.47
C SER A 216 -0.59 -10.59 -3.99
N ILE A 217 0.24 -10.83 -2.98
CA ILE A 217 1.25 -9.87 -2.53
C ILE A 217 2.62 -10.44 -2.89
N ILE A 218 3.48 -9.60 -3.45
CA ILE A 218 4.88 -9.95 -3.71
C ILE A 218 5.78 -9.06 -2.87
N LEU A 219 6.71 -9.70 -2.18
CA LEU A 219 7.78 -9.02 -1.44
C LEU A 219 9.05 -9.05 -2.27
N TRP A 220 9.71 -7.90 -2.38
CA TRP A 220 10.91 -7.68 -3.19
C TRP A 220 12.06 -7.22 -2.32
N ASP A 221 13.25 -7.73 -2.58
CA ASP A 221 14.51 -7.16 -2.09
C ASP A 221 14.84 -5.93 -2.93
N ILE A 222 14.81 -4.74 -2.31
CA ILE A 222 15.04 -3.48 -3.02
C ILE A 222 16.48 -3.41 -3.56
N ALA A 223 17.47 -3.90 -2.81
CA ALA A 223 18.87 -3.83 -3.18
C ALA A 223 19.21 -4.77 -4.35
N LYS A 224 18.65 -5.98 -4.35
CA LYS A 224 18.90 -6.99 -5.39
C LYS A 224 17.93 -6.86 -6.58
N GLY A 225 16.73 -6.33 -6.36
CA GLY A 225 15.66 -6.30 -7.36
C GLY A 225 14.98 -7.66 -7.57
N THR A 226 15.18 -8.61 -6.67
CA THR A 226 14.66 -9.98 -6.78
C THR A 226 13.42 -10.18 -5.93
N GLN A 227 12.53 -11.06 -6.39
CA GLN A 227 11.39 -11.49 -5.59
C GLN A 227 11.89 -12.34 -4.42
N ILE A 228 11.51 -11.96 -3.18
CA ILE A 228 11.79 -12.73 -1.97
C ILE A 228 10.69 -13.77 -1.79
N LYS A 229 9.42 -13.35 -1.82
CA LYS A 229 8.30 -14.17 -1.41
C LYS A 229 7.02 -13.74 -2.12
N ARG A 230 6.11 -14.68 -2.30
CA ARG A 230 4.75 -14.40 -2.78
C ARG A 230 3.72 -14.94 -1.80
N CYS A 231 2.93 -14.05 -1.20
CA CYS A 231 1.86 -14.38 -0.29
C CYS A 231 0.52 -14.41 -1.04
N ARG A 232 -0.29 -15.40 -0.77
CA ARG A 232 -1.63 -15.58 -1.34
C ARG A 232 -2.63 -15.89 -0.24
N GLY A 233 -3.81 -15.32 -0.35
CA GLY A 233 -4.87 -15.55 0.65
C GLY A 233 -6.09 -14.69 0.42
N HIS A 234 -5.93 -13.45 -0.09
CA HIS A 234 -7.06 -12.62 -0.46
C HIS A 234 -7.85 -13.21 -1.63
N GLY A 235 -9.16 -12.97 -1.59
CA GLY A 235 -10.07 -13.34 -2.66
C GLY A 235 -9.96 -12.43 -3.89
N LYS A 236 -10.82 -12.67 -4.87
CA LYS A 236 -10.95 -11.80 -6.04
C LYS A 236 -11.42 -10.40 -5.64
N GLY A 237 -10.94 -9.39 -6.34
CA GLY A 237 -11.32 -8.00 -6.15
C GLY A 237 -10.16 -7.10 -5.76
N GLY A 238 -9.00 -7.69 -5.49
CA GLY A 238 -7.77 -6.96 -5.26
C GLY A 238 -7.52 -6.56 -3.81
N ILE A 239 -6.27 -6.24 -3.56
CA ILE A 239 -5.79 -5.71 -2.28
C ILE A 239 -5.59 -4.21 -2.48
N TRP A 240 -6.28 -3.39 -1.72
CA TRP A 240 -6.31 -1.95 -1.94
C TRP A 240 -5.34 -1.17 -1.05
N SER A 241 -4.91 -1.77 0.03
CA SER A 241 -3.96 -1.12 0.94
C SER A 241 -3.04 -2.12 1.61
N LEU A 242 -1.79 -1.69 1.75
CA LEU A 242 -0.73 -2.38 2.47
C LEU A 242 -0.19 -1.44 3.55
N SER A 243 0.31 -1.98 4.65
CA SER A 243 1.05 -1.24 5.65
C SER A 243 2.02 -2.16 6.39
N PHE A 244 3.26 -1.71 6.53
CA PHE A 244 4.27 -2.41 7.32
C PHE A 244 4.20 -2.00 8.79
N SER A 245 4.58 -2.92 9.68
CA SER A 245 4.89 -2.58 11.07
C SER A 245 6.13 -1.70 11.14
N VAL A 246 6.29 -0.95 12.23
CA VAL A 246 7.44 -0.08 12.46
C VAL A 246 8.76 -0.85 12.39
N GLU A 247 8.77 -2.07 12.89
CA GLU A 247 9.94 -2.97 12.90
C GLU A 247 10.19 -3.67 11.56
N SER A 248 9.29 -3.50 10.57
CA SER A 248 9.36 -4.16 9.26
C SER A 248 9.29 -5.69 9.29
N THR A 249 8.77 -6.29 10.36
CA THR A 249 8.63 -7.74 10.52
C THR A 249 7.26 -8.26 10.09
N VAL A 250 6.24 -7.40 10.15
CA VAL A 250 4.85 -7.74 9.86
C VAL A 250 4.29 -6.83 8.78
N LEU A 251 3.50 -7.41 7.87
CA LEU A 251 2.74 -6.69 6.86
C LEU A 251 1.25 -6.91 7.10
N VAL A 252 0.46 -5.85 6.97
CA VAL A 252 -1.00 -5.92 6.97
C VAL A 252 -1.52 -5.53 5.61
N SER A 253 -2.52 -6.25 5.14
CA SER A 253 -3.23 -6.00 3.88
C SER A 253 -4.73 -5.89 4.10
N GLY A 254 -5.36 -5.01 3.35
CA GLY A 254 -6.81 -4.84 3.30
C GLY A 254 -7.29 -4.87 1.86
N GLY A 255 -8.40 -5.56 1.61
CA GLY A 255 -8.86 -5.77 0.25
C GLY A 255 -10.37 -5.70 0.06
N ALA A 256 -10.77 -5.83 -1.19
CA ALA A 256 -12.16 -5.85 -1.63
C ALA A 256 -12.96 -7.05 -1.10
N ASP A 257 -12.27 -8.11 -0.69
CA ASP A 257 -12.88 -9.30 -0.09
C ASP A 257 -13.42 -9.06 1.32
N GLY A 258 -13.28 -7.84 1.85
CA GLY A 258 -13.73 -7.49 3.19
C GLY A 258 -12.93 -8.20 4.28
N THR A 259 -11.65 -8.45 4.04
CA THR A 259 -10.74 -9.03 5.04
C THR A 259 -9.54 -8.14 5.27
N VAL A 260 -9.09 -8.09 6.52
CA VAL A 260 -7.78 -7.58 6.92
C VAL A 260 -6.92 -8.79 7.24
N ARG A 261 -5.75 -8.90 6.61
CA ARG A 261 -4.84 -10.03 6.81
C ARG A 261 -3.49 -9.56 7.31
N ILE A 262 -2.90 -10.36 8.17
CA ILE A 262 -1.59 -10.12 8.76
C ILE A 262 -0.64 -11.21 8.26
N TRP A 263 0.53 -10.76 7.79
CA TRP A 263 1.55 -11.61 7.16
C TRP A 263 2.87 -11.48 7.89
N ASP A 264 3.52 -12.61 8.10
CA ASP A 264 4.92 -12.65 8.55
C ASP A 264 5.85 -12.38 7.36
N ILE A 265 6.76 -11.43 7.54
CA ILE A 265 7.74 -11.05 6.53
C ILE A 265 9.03 -11.85 6.71
N GLU A 266 9.31 -12.35 7.91
CA GLU A 266 10.47 -13.18 8.14
C GLU A 266 10.44 -14.36 7.17
N VAL A 267 11.45 -14.42 6.32
CA VAL A 267 11.59 -15.49 5.35
C VAL A 267 12.12 -16.70 6.11
N PRO A 268 11.35 -17.80 6.23
CA PRO A 268 11.95 -19.04 6.67
C PRO A 268 13.13 -19.34 5.74
N ALA A 269 14.30 -19.67 6.27
CA ALA A 269 15.38 -20.19 5.46
C ALA A 269 14.82 -21.38 4.66
N ASP A 270 14.77 -21.26 3.34
CA ASP A 270 14.26 -22.31 2.44
C ASP A 270 14.90 -23.64 2.84
N PRO A 271 14.16 -24.65 3.31
CA PRO A 271 14.73 -25.95 3.66
C PRO A 271 15.26 -26.69 2.43
N HIS A 272 15.04 -26.17 1.22
CA HIS A 272 15.51 -26.73 -0.04
C HIS A 272 16.77 -26.07 -0.62
N LYS A 273 17.36 -25.07 0.03
CA LYS A 273 18.62 -24.43 -0.41
C LYS A 273 19.86 -24.79 0.41
N SER A 274 19.74 -25.65 1.38
CA SER A 274 20.88 -26.19 2.11
C SER A 274 21.17 -27.61 1.65
N THR A 275 21.74 -27.80 0.50
CA THR A 275 22.68 -28.90 0.18
C THR A 275 23.04 -28.90 -1.31
N ASP A 276 23.80 -27.92 -1.72
CA ASP A 276 24.70 -28.09 -2.87
C ASP A 276 26.10 -27.73 -2.38
N GLY A 277 26.84 -28.75 -1.97
CA GLY A 277 28.23 -28.57 -1.64
C GLY A 277 28.75 -29.54 -0.58
N GLU A 278 28.77 -30.84 -0.88
CA GLU A 278 29.89 -31.73 -0.56
C GLU A 278 29.58 -33.14 -1.04
N VAL A 279 30.04 -33.44 -2.23
CA VAL A 279 30.16 -34.82 -2.71
C VAL A 279 31.49 -35.36 -2.16
N ILE A 280 31.45 -36.13 -1.07
CA ILE A 280 32.52 -37.09 -0.75
C ILE A 280 32.01 -38.43 -1.21
N GLY A 281 32.61 -38.91 -2.28
CA GLY A 281 32.38 -40.24 -2.80
C GLY A 281 32.99 -41.31 -1.90
N THR A 282 32.21 -42.32 -1.58
CA THR A 282 32.72 -43.67 -1.37
C THR A 282 31.69 -44.66 -1.90
N GLY A 283 32.14 -45.55 -2.75
CA GLY A 283 31.35 -46.52 -3.46
C GLY A 283 30.85 -47.67 -2.59
N GLY A 284 29.86 -48.35 -3.12
CA GLY A 284 29.30 -49.59 -2.54
C GLY A 284 28.17 -50.10 -3.42
N GLN A 285 28.47 -51.13 -4.16
CA GLN A 285 27.66 -51.90 -5.09
C GLN A 285 26.63 -52.80 -4.38
N ALA A 286 25.63 -53.23 -5.19
CA ALA A 286 24.78 -54.43 -5.07
C ALA A 286 23.50 -54.22 -4.21
N ASP A 287 22.33 -54.75 -4.50
CA ASP A 287 21.91 -55.78 -5.46
C ASP A 287 20.39 -55.76 -5.60
N ALA A 288 19.91 -56.24 -6.72
CA ALA A 288 18.49 -56.34 -7.05
C ALA A 288 17.88 -57.61 -6.44
N THR A 289 16.66 -57.55 -5.96
CA THR A 289 15.75 -58.73 -6.05
C THR A 289 14.26 -58.30 -6.07
N ARG A 290 13.66 -58.75 -7.15
CA ARG A 290 12.20 -58.81 -7.36
C ARG A 290 11.55 -59.79 -6.37
N LEU A 291 10.29 -59.57 -6.01
CA LEU A 291 9.29 -60.62 -5.99
C LEU A 291 7.85 -60.09 -6.03
N ASN A 292 7.09 -60.70 -6.95
CA ASN A 292 5.67 -60.55 -7.21
C ASN A 292 4.81 -61.20 -6.10
N GLY A 293 3.57 -60.75 -5.96
CA GLY A 293 2.56 -61.50 -5.24
C GLY A 293 1.17 -60.86 -5.34
N ALA A 294 0.37 -61.42 -6.25
CA ALA A 294 -1.03 -61.05 -6.41
C ALA A 294 -1.92 -61.82 -5.40
N ALA A 295 -3.00 -61.22 -4.94
CA ALA A 295 -4.26 -61.95 -4.74
C ALA A 295 -5.45 -61.00 -4.49
N ALA A 296 -6.53 -61.36 -5.12
CA ALA A 296 -7.85 -60.78 -5.23
C ALA A 296 -8.71 -60.89 -3.96
N GLY A 297 -9.77 -60.08 -3.90
CA GLY A 297 -10.87 -60.32 -2.99
C GLY A 297 -11.86 -59.16 -2.80
N THR A 298 -12.92 -59.15 -3.64
CA THR A 298 -14.35 -58.90 -3.38
C THR A 298 -14.85 -57.53 -2.83
N GLN A 299 -15.71 -56.92 -3.61
CA GLN A 299 -16.69 -55.87 -3.25
C GLN A 299 -17.80 -56.38 -2.30
N PRO A 300 -18.57 -55.52 -1.64
CA PRO A 300 -19.78 -55.01 -2.28
C PRO A 300 -20.12 -53.52 -2.07
N SER A 301 -20.92 -53.07 -3.04
CA SER A 301 -21.61 -51.82 -3.23
C SER A 301 -22.49 -51.33 -2.10
N THR A 302 -22.45 -50.02 -1.80
CA THR A 302 -23.66 -49.28 -1.42
C THR A 302 -23.61 -47.88 -2.00
N ALA A 303 -24.61 -47.54 -2.78
CA ALA A 303 -24.86 -46.27 -3.38
C ALA A 303 -25.14 -45.20 -2.33
N ALA A 304 -24.43 -44.06 -2.41
CA ALA A 304 -24.79 -42.85 -1.71
C ALA A 304 -24.82 -41.67 -2.68
N VAL A 305 -25.91 -41.00 -2.61
CA VAL A 305 -26.40 -39.86 -3.36
C VAL A 305 -25.35 -38.77 -3.57
N VAL A 306 -25.09 -38.44 -4.82
CA VAL A 306 -24.24 -37.32 -5.23
C VAL A 306 -25.03 -36.02 -5.12
N GLY A 307 -24.80 -35.32 -4.03
CA GLY A 307 -25.09 -33.91 -3.91
C GLY A 307 -23.93 -33.11 -4.52
N SER A 308 -24.13 -32.56 -5.71
CA SER A 308 -23.14 -31.67 -6.35
C SER A 308 -22.99 -30.37 -5.59
N LYS A 309 -22.08 -30.32 -4.62
CA LYS A 309 -21.56 -29.06 -4.08
C LYS A 309 -20.65 -28.44 -5.14
N LYS A 310 -21.05 -27.29 -5.72
CA LYS A 310 -20.18 -26.42 -6.50
C LYS A 310 -18.93 -26.15 -5.65
N LYS A 311 -17.79 -26.73 -6.04
CA LYS A 311 -16.48 -26.38 -5.50
C LYS A 311 -16.21 -24.91 -5.86
N GLY A 312 -16.38 -24.01 -4.89
CA GLY A 312 -15.73 -22.71 -4.95
C GLY A 312 -14.23 -22.98 -5.12
N LYS A 313 -13.56 -22.25 -6.00
CA LYS A 313 -12.09 -22.28 -6.08
C LYS A 313 -11.56 -21.81 -4.75
N ASP A 314 -11.13 -22.74 -3.90
CA ASP A 314 -10.46 -22.44 -2.65
C ASP A 314 -9.20 -21.64 -2.98
N THR A 315 -9.12 -20.43 -2.49
CA THR A 315 -7.93 -19.59 -2.59
C THR A 315 -6.84 -20.29 -1.77
N MET A 316 -5.77 -20.75 -2.42
CA MET A 316 -4.64 -21.37 -1.72
C MET A 316 -4.03 -20.30 -0.79
N ILE A 317 -4.19 -20.49 0.50
CA ILE A 317 -3.61 -19.64 1.55
C ILE A 317 -2.17 -20.09 1.77
N THR A 318 -1.22 -19.15 1.73
CA THR A 318 0.18 -19.43 2.04
C THR A 318 0.40 -19.53 3.56
N PRO A 319 1.38 -20.33 4.02
CA PRO A 319 1.64 -20.53 5.45
C PRO A 319 2.08 -19.28 6.21
N ASP A 320 2.43 -18.23 5.50
CA ASP A 320 2.91 -16.96 6.03
C ASP A 320 1.81 -16.07 6.61
N GLN A 321 0.55 -16.45 6.42
CA GLN A 321 -0.57 -15.73 6.98
C GLN A 321 -0.69 -16.02 8.47
N ILE A 322 -0.43 -15.01 9.31
CA ILE A 322 -0.58 -15.11 10.78
C ILE A 322 -2.06 -15.14 11.15
N SER A 323 -2.85 -14.20 10.60
CA SER A 323 -4.25 -14.01 10.94
C SER A 323 -5.05 -13.40 9.81
N ALA A 324 -6.37 -13.62 9.83
CA ALA A 324 -7.32 -12.97 8.92
C ALA A 324 -8.55 -12.52 9.72
N PHE A 325 -8.89 -11.26 9.61
CA PHE A 325 -10.02 -10.64 10.29
C PHE A 325 -11.08 -10.24 9.25
N PRO A 326 -12.22 -10.94 9.20
CA PRO A 326 -13.30 -10.54 8.32
C PRO A 326 -13.98 -9.27 8.87
N THR A 327 -14.11 -8.28 8.02
CA THR A 327 -15.02 -7.16 8.24
C THR A 327 -16.43 -7.60 7.83
N LYS A 328 -17.49 -6.98 8.33
CA LYS A 328 -18.89 -7.35 8.05
C LYS A 328 -19.27 -7.24 6.55
N LYS A 329 -18.46 -7.82 5.65
CA LYS A 329 -18.54 -7.76 4.19
C LYS A 329 -18.31 -6.35 3.60
N THR A 330 -17.76 -5.43 4.38
CA THR A 330 -17.39 -4.11 3.87
C THR A 330 -15.96 -4.15 3.32
N PRO A 331 -15.74 -3.63 2.10
CA PRO A 331 -14.40 -3.53 1.54
C PRO A 331 -13.48 -2.68 2.42
N VAL A 332 -12.22 -3.06 2.50
CA VAL A 332 -11.21 -2.32 3.28
C VAL A 332 -10.40 -1.44 2.33
N TYR A 333 -10.63 -0.14 2.41
CA TYR A 333 -9.97 0.85 1.55
C TYR A 333 -8.59 1.24 2.03
N LYS A 334 -8.38 1.27 3.35
CA LYS A 334 -7.10 1.65 3.93
C LYS A 334 -6.82 0.86 5.20
N VAL A 335 -5.60 0.36 5.27
CA VAL A 335 -4.99 -0.15 6.51
C VAL A 335 -3.75 0.68 6.83
N LYS A 336 -3.48 0.90 8.10
CA LYS A 336 -2.28 1.59 8.56
C LYS A 336 -1.84 1.04 9.91
N PHE A 337 -0.56 0.75 10.05
CA PHE A 337 0.06 0.57 11.35
C PHE A 337 0.26 1.94 12.01
N THR A 338 -0.07 2.01 13.28
CA THR A 338 0.26 3.16 14.12
C THR A 338 1.69 3.03 14.64
N ARG A 339 2.23 4.10 15.20
CA ARG A 339 3.54 4.09 15.87
C ARG A 339 3.61 3.13 17.05
N MET A 340 2.48 2.73 17.62
CA MET A 340 2.35 1.75 18.72
C MET A 340 2.10 0.33 18.20
N ASN A 341 2.35 0.04 16.94
CA ASN A 341 2.06 -1.25 16.30
C ASN A 341 0.59 -1.71 16.39
N LEU A 342 -0.34 -0.77 16.54
CA LEU A 342 -1.77 -1.05 16.40
C LEU A 342 -2.17 -0.92 14.93
N VAL A 343 -3.12 -1.73 14.49
CA VAL A 343 -3.64 -1.72 13.12
C VAL A 343 -4.95 -0.95 13.08
N MET A 344 -5.01 0.07 12.25
CA MET A 344 -6.24 0.76 11.89
C MET A 344 -6.69 0.30 10.51
N ALA A 345 -7.98 0.03 10.37
CA ALA A 345 -8.59 -0.33 9.10
C ALA A 345 -9.82 0.54 8.85
N GLY A 346 -9.91 1.08 7.64
CA GLY A 346 -11.04 1.90 7.20
C GLY A 346 -11.76 1.23 6.04
N GLY A 347 -13.08 1.12 6.19
CA GLY A 347 -14.00 0.61 5.17
C GLY A 347 -15.28 1.48 5.12
N CYS A 348 -16.08 1.34 4.08
CA CYS A 348 -17.39 1.98 3.93
C CYS A 348 -18.50 0.95 3.86
#